data_67bf8fb1d94ce641aa75dafc3e61e232
#
_entry.id   67bf8fb1d94ce641aa75dafc3e61e232
#
_cell.length_a   1.000
_cell.length_b   1.000
_cell.length_c   1.000
_cell.angle_alpha   90.00
_cell.angle_beta   90.00
_cell.angle_gamma   90.00
#
_symmetry.space_group_name_H-M   'P 1'
#
loop_
_entity.id
_entity.type
_entity.pdbx_description
1 polymer ?
#
loop_
_entity_poly.entity_id
_entity_poly.type
_entity_poly.pdbx_seq_one_letter_code
_entity_poly.pdbx_strand_id
1 'polypeptide(L)'
;KTPAEKRSGDIKYLPKDFEYLKERFKVGHIYINDDNFFVNLLRVKDIAQGLLDRNLDISWEVLGAHAQTTARMTNDLIQLLDKSRCTGFLTGAESGSPRILELIKKNITVQMVIDANKKFVGTGIVPTYTFISSYPTETNDELKMTVNLMFRLLKDNKNIIPGNIKPFIEAGIGASVFS
;
A
#
# COMPACT_ATOMS: atom_id res chain seq x y z
N LYS A 1 -22.86 7.36 -21.01
CA LYS A 1 -22.03 6.76 -19.95
C LYS A 1 -22.17 5.26 -20.02
N THR A 2 -21.06 4.54 -20.22
CA THR A 2 -21.04 3.08 -20.24
C THR A 2 -21.42 2.51 -18.87
N PRO A 3 -21.91 1.26 -18.77
CA PRO A 3 -22.16 0.61 -17.48
C PRO A 3 -20.95 0.62 -16.53
N ALA A 4 -19.72 0.62 -17.07
CA ALA A 4 -18.49 0.72 -16.30
C ALA A 4 -18.29 2.11 -15.66
N GLU A 5 -18.66 3.20 -16.35
CA GLU A 5 -18.57 4.57 -15.82
C GLU A 5 -19.58 4.87 -14.69
N LYS A 6 -20.68 4.11 -14.62
CA LYS A 6 -21.64 4.18 -13.52
C LYS A 6 -21.18 3.39 -12.28
N ARG A 7 -20.22 2.47 -12.43
CA ARG A 7 -19.75 1.59 -11.34
C ARG A 7 -18.54 2.15 -10.60
N SER A 8 -17.78 3.05 -11.22
CA SER A 8 -16.61 3.64 -10.57
C SER A 8 -17.06 4.54 -9.40
N GLY A 9 -16.92 4.04 -8.20
CA GLY A 9 -17.25 4.75 -6.96
C GLY A 9 -18.38 4.16 -6.11
N ASP A 10 -19.15 3.20 -6.58
CA ASP A 10 -20.20 2.56 -5.77
C ASP A 10 -19.67 1.27 -5.13
N ILE A 11 -19.36 1.36 -3.85
CA ILE A 11 -18.75 0.34 -2.97
C ILE A 11 -19.46 -1.03 -3.04
N LYS A 12 -20.78 -1.01 -3.19
CA LYS A 12 -21.58 -2.26 -3.18
C LYS A 12 -21.30 -3.18 -4.36
N TYR A 13 -20.61 -2.70 -5.39
CA TYR A 13 -20.31 -3.51 -6.57
C TYR A 13 -19.00 -4.28 -6.47
N LEU A 14 -17.99 -3.79 -5.76
CA LEU A 14 -16.67 -4.43 -5.72
C LEU A 14 -16.73 -5.89 -5.20
N PRO A 15 -17.41 -6.22 -4.10
CA PRO A 15 -17.56 -7.62 -3.68
C PRO A 15 -18.31 -8.49 -4.70
N LYS A 16 -19.26 -7.92 -5.45
CA LYS A 16 -19.93 -8.61 -6.56
C LYS A 16 -19.03 -8.82 -7.77
N ASP A 17 -18.15 -7.86 -8.04
CA ASP A 17 -17.17 -8.00 -9.11
C ASP A 17 -16.15 -9.10 -8.78
N PHE A 18 -15.76 -9.27 -7.51
CA PHE A 18 -14.94 -10.39 -7.04
C PHE A 18 -15.63 -11.73 -7.23
N GLU A 19 -16.91 -11.81 -6.84
CA GLU A 19 -17.75 -13.00 -7.04
C GLU A 19 -17.83 -13.37 -8.52
N TYR A 20 -18.15 -12.40 -9.39
CA TYR A 20 -18.18 -12.59 -10.84
C TYR A 20 -16.83 -13.07 -11.40
N LEU A 21 -15.73 -12.47 -11.01
CA LEU A 21 -14.39 -12.85 -11.46
C LEU A 21 -14.06 -14.29 -11.03
N LYS A 22 -14.37 -14.64 -9.77
CA LYS A 22 -14.18 -15.99 -9.26
C LYS A 22 -15.00 -17.02 -10.03
N GLU A 23 -16.27 -16.76 -10.23
CA GLU A 23 -17.17 -17.69 -10.91
C GLU A 23 -16.85 -17.86 -12.39
N ARG A 24 -16.57 -16.74 -13.07
CA ARG A 24 -16.38 -16.71 -14.53
C ARG A 24 -14.97 -17.15 -14.94
N PHE A 25 -13.95 -16.76 -14.19
CA PHE A 25 -12.55 -16.98 -14.57
C PHE A 25 -11.78 -17.89 -13.61
N LYS A 26 -12.42 -18.38 -12.55
CA LYS A 26 -11.83 -19.27 -11.55
C LYS A 26 -10.57 -18.71 -10.89
N VAL A 27 -10.49 -17.38 -10.73
CA VAL A 27 -9.35 -16.73 -10.11
C VAL A 27 -9.33 -16.99 -8.61
N GLY A 28 -8.14 -17.17 -8.05
CA GLY A 28 -7.91 -17.34 -6.59
C GLY A 28 -7.33 -16.10 -5.93
N HIS A 29 -6.87 -15.12 -6.74
CA HIS A 29 -6.28 -13.87 -6.25
C HIS A 29 -6.64 -12.70 -7.16
N ILE A 30 -6.84 -11.52 -6.58
CA ILE A 30 -7.16 -10.28 -7.30
C ILE A 30 -6.21 -9.17 -6.87
N TYR A 31 -5.59 -8.50 -7.84
CA TYR A 31 -4.88 -7.25 -7.64
C TYR A 31 -5.83 -6.07 -7.89
N ILE A 32 -5.97 -5.19 -6.90
CA ILE A 32 -6.69 -3.93 -7.04
C ILE A 32 -5.68 -2.86 -7.43
N ASN A 33 -5.79 -2.37 -8.66
CA ASN A 33 -4.97 -1.29 -9.17
C ASN A 33 -5.72 0.05 -8.99
N ASP A 34 -5.41 0.73 -7.90
CA ASP A 34 -5.96 2.03 -7.51
C ASP A 34 -4.82 2.87 -6.94
N ASP A 35 -4.73 4.13 -7.29
CA ASP A 35 -3.62 5.00 -6.86
C ASP A 35 -3.58 5.21 -5.33
N ASN A 36 -4.75 5.22 -4.67
CA ASN A 36 -4.86 5.32 -3.22
C ASN A 36 -6.14 4.66 -2.69
N PHE A 37 -6.19 3.34 -2.75
CA PHE A 37 -7.35 2.55 -2.36
C PHE A 37 -7.84 2.87 -0.93
N PHE A 38 -6.92 3.10 -0.01
CA PHE A 38 -7.22 3.33 1.40
C PHE A 38 -7.59 4.78 1.75
N VAL A 39 -7.75 5.67 0.78
CA VAL A 39 -8.09 7.08 1.02
C VAL A 39 -9.37 7.25 1.86
N ASN A 40 -10.34 6.39 1.65
CA ASN A 40 -11.59 6.34 2.41
C ASN A 40 -11.70 5.02 3.20
N LEU A 41 -11.31 5.05 4.47
CA LEU A 41 -11.26 3.87 5.33
C LEU A 41 -12.65 3.28 5.64
N LEU A 42 -13.72 4.08 5.60
CA LEU A 42 -15.10 3.57 5.74
C LEU A 42 -15.47 2.71 4.54
N ARG A 43 -15.19 3.20 3.33
CA ARG A 43 -15.35 2.43 2.08
C ARG A 43 -14.60 1.11 2.15
N VAL A 44 -13.35 1.15 2.60
CA VAL A 44 -12.51 -0.06 2.71
C VAL A 44 -13.11 -1.06 3.69
N LYS A 45 -13.63 -0.60 4.81
CA LYS A 45 -14.34 -1.43 5.80
C LYS A 45 -15.54 -2.12 5.17
N ASP A 46 -16.38 -1.37 4.42
CA ASP A 46 -17.57 -1.92 3.77
C ASP A 46 -17.22 -2.96 2.70
N ILE A 47 -16.13 -2.74 1.95
CA ILE A 47 -15.63 -3.71 0.97
C ILE A 47 -15.17 -4.99 1.68
N ALA A 48 -14.33 -4.90 2.69
CA ALA A 48 -13.82 -6.04 3.42
C ALA A 48 -14.96 -6.85 4.08
N GLN A 49 -15.94 -6.16 4.68
CA GLN A 49 -17.12 -6.81 5.23
C GLN A 49 -17.96 -7.48 4.15
N GLY A 50 -18.18 -6.81 3.03
CA GLY A 50 -18.94 -7.38 1.91
C GLY A 50 -18.27 -8.60 1.25
N LEU A 51 -16.96 -8.73 1.30
CA LEU A 51 -16.22 -9.93 0.88
C LEU A 51 -16.43 -11.08 1.87
N LEU A 52 -16.40 -10.79 3.17
CA LEU A 52 -16.66 -11.78 4.23
C LEU A 52 -18.10 -12.29 4.18
N ASP A 53 -19.09 -11.40 4.05
CA ASP A 53 -20.50 -11.75 4.02
C ASP A 53 -20.85 -12.70 2.85
N ARG A 54 -20.06 -12.65 1.76
CA ARG A 54 -20.18 -13.55 0.61
C ARG A 54 -19.39 -14.83 0.72
N ASN A 55 -18.59 -14.96 1.79
CA ASN A 55 -17.72 -16.12 2.01
C ASN A 55 -16.88 -16.48 0.75
N LEU A 56 -16.33 -15.45 0.12
CA LEU A 56 -15.51 -15.63 -1.08
C LEU A 56 -14.13 -16.14 -0.67
N ASP A 57 -13.81 -17.36 -1.09
CA ASP A 57 -12.46 -17.92 -0.97
C ASP A 57 -11.55 -17.33 -2.05
N ILE A 58 -11.19 -16.07 -1.88
CA ILE A 58 -10.35 -15.28 -2.81
C ILE A 58 -9.46 -14.36 -1.98
N SER A 59 -8.17 -14.36 -2.27
CA SER A 59 -7.25 -13.40 -1.69
C SER A 59 -7.13 -12.16 -2.57
N TRP A 60 -6.71 -11.06 -1.97
CA TRP A 60 -6.59 -9.81 -2.71
C TRP A 60 -5.47 -8.93 -2.17
N GLU A 61 -4.94 -8.09 -3.05
CA GLU A 61 -3.84 -7.17 -2.75
C GLU A 61 -4.08 -5.83 -3.44
N VAL A 62 -3.56 -4.76 -2.86
CA VAL A 62 -3.70 -3.39 -3.36
C VAL A 62 -2.38 -2.89 -3.90
N LEU A 63 -2.36 -2.42 -5.15
CA LEU A 63 -1.15 -1.92 -5.79
C LEU A 63 -0.91 -0.41 -5.57
N GLY A 64 -1.79 0.29 -4.85
CA GLY A 64 -1.64 1.70 -4.52
C GLY A 64 -2.16 2.03 -3.13
N ALA A 65 -1.26 2.41 -2.24
CA ALA A 65 -1.56 2.87 -0.89
C ALA A 65 -0.63 4.02 -0.51
N HIS A 66 -1.17 5.04 0.16
CA HIS A 66 -0.35 6.09 0.72
C HIS A 66 0.00 5.79 2.18
N ALA A 67 1.25 5.98 2.57
CA ALA A 67 1.72 5.74 3.93
C ALA A 67 0.91 6.52 4.97
N GLN A 68 0.44 7.73 4.64
CA GLN A 68 -0.47 8.52 5.50
C GLN A 68 -1.79 7.79 5.79
N THR A 69 -2.36 7.11 4.80
CA THR A 69 -3.63 6.42 4.97
C THR A 69 -3.46 5.13 5.75
N THR A 70 -2.40 4.37 5.48
CA THR A 70 -2.08 3.15 6.23
C THR A 70 -1.72 3.44 7.69
N ALA A 71 -1.04 4.55 7.98
CA ALA A 71 -0.76 5.00 9.34
C ALA A 71 -2.04 5.31 10.16
N ARG A 72 -3.13 5.69 9.51
CA ARG A 72 -4.42 6.00 10.15
C ARG A 72 -5.32 4.78 10.39
N MET A 73 -4.98 3.61 9.85
CA MET A 73 -5.77 2.40 10.06
C MET A 73 -5.83 2.03 11.53
N THR A 74 -7.01 1.67 11.99
CA THR A 74 -7.22 1.11 13.33
C THR A 74 -6.91 -0.39 13.34
N ASN A 75 -6.63 -0.95 14.51
CA ASN A 75 -6.41 -2.39 14.65
C ASN A 75 -7.63 -3.20 14.17
N ASP A 76 -8.85 -2.73 14.48
CA ASP A 76 -10.09 -3.40 14.06
C ASP A 76 -10.21 -3.48 12.53
N LEU A 77 -9.85 -2.39 11.84
CA LEU A 77 -9.85 -2.39 10.38
C LEU A 77 -8.79 -3.33 9.82
N ILE A 78 -7.58 -3.34 10.39
CA ILE A 78 -6.50 -4.26 9.99
C ILE A 78 -6.93 -5.72 10.18
N GLN A 79 -7.55 -6.05 11.31
CA GLN A 79 -8.10 -7.37 11.59
C GLN A 79 -9.20 -7.76 10.59
N LEU A 80 -10.05 -6.81 10.21
CA LEU A 80 -11.10 -7.03 9.21
C LEU A 80 -10.50 -7.30 7.82
N LEU A 81 -9.49 -6.52 7.43
CA LEU A 81 -8.75 -6.72 6.18
C LEU A 81 -8.09 -8.11 6.14
N ASP A 82 -7.43 -8.50 7.21
CA ASP A 82 -6.79 -9.81 7.34
C ASP A 82 -7.81 -10.96 7.21
N LYS A 83 -8.92 -10.88 7.94
CA LYS A 83 -10.02 -11.84 7.83
C LYS A 83 -10.61 -11.91 6.42
N SER A 84 -10.72 -10.78 5.72
CA SER A 84 -11.21 -10.72 4.34
C SER A 84 -10.18 -11.19 3.30
N ARG A 85 -9.02 -11.73 3.76
CA ARG A 85 -7.93 -12.26 2.93
C ARG A 85 -7.21 -11.19 2.10
N CYS A 86 -7.13 -9.96 2.61
CA CYS A 86 -6.17 -9.00 2.12
C CYS A 86 -4.75 -9.52 2.43
N THR A 87 -3.93 -9.74 1.42
CA THR A 87 -2.58 -10.32 1.59
C THR A 87 -1.48 -9.26 1.60
N GLY A 88 -1.76 -8.04 1.14
CA GLY A 88 -0.76 -6.99 1.12
C GLY A 88 -1.18 -5.72 0.40
N PHE A 89 -0.25 -4.80 0.36
CA PHE A 89 -0.37 -3.56 -0.41
C PHE A 89 0.99 -2.97 -0.75
N LEU A 90 1.04 -2.23 -1.86
CA LEU A 90 2.21 -1.45 -2.26
C LEU A 90 2.08 -0.02 -1.75
N THR A 91 3.12 0.52 -1.10
CA THR A 91 3.13 1.90 -0.59
C THR A 91 4.49 2.58 -0.76
N GLY A 92 4.47 3.86 -1.14
CA GLY A 92 5.67 4.67 -1.26
C GLY A 92 6.18 5.13 0.10
N ALA A 93 7.33 4.61 0.55
CA ALA A 93 8.10 5.17 1.65
C ALA A 93 9.09 6.24 1.18
N GLU A 94 9.52 6.15 -0.05
CA GLU A 94 10.34 7.02 -0.87
C GLU A 94 11.75 7.22 -0.35
N SER A 95 11.93 7.78 0.86
CA SER A 95 13.24 8.09 1.44
C SER A 95 13.24 7.94 2.96
N GLY A 96 14.41 7.64 3.52
CA GLY A 96 14.68 7.69 4.94
C GLY A 96 15.16 9.07 5.42
N SER A 97 15.36 10.03 4.52
CA SER A 97 15.75 11.39 4.83
C SER A 97 14.54 12.30 4.99
N PRO A 98 14.35 12.95 6.16
CA PRO A 98 13.30 13.95 6.35
C PRO A 98 13.37 15.09 5.33
N ARG A 99 14.60 15.56 5.00
CA ARG A 99 14.80 16.62 4.02
C ARG A 99 14.37 16.20 2.62
N ILE A 100 14.68 14.97 2.20
CA ILE A 100 14.24 14.47 0.90
C ILE A 100 12.71 14.33 0.87
N LEU A 101 12.09 13.81 1.93
CA LEU A 101 10.63 13.71 2.03
C LEU A 101 9.95 15.09 1.92
N GLU A 102 10.54 16.12 2.51
CA GLU A 102 10.09 17.51 2.39
C GLU A 102 10.31 18.05 0.97
N LEU A 103 11.49 17.82 0.38
CA LEU A 103 11.83 18.24 -0.99
C LEU A 103 10.81 17.73 -2.01
N ILE A 104 10.42 16.46 -1.92
CA ILE A 104 9.44 15.83 -2.82
C ILE A 104 7.98 16.08 -2.39
N LYS A 105 7.78 16.92 -1.38
CA LYS A 105 6.45 17.28 -0.84
C LYS A 105 5.62 16.04 -0.44
N LYS A 106 6.29 15.00 0.02
CA LYS A 106 5.64 13.82 0.58
C LYS A 106 5.24 14.15 2.02
N ASN A 107 3.95 14.36 2.27
CA ASN A 107 3.43 14.68 3.61
C ASN A 107 3.45 13.45 4.55
N ILE A 108 4.59 12.76 4.62
CA ILE A 108 4.86 11.64 5.53
C ILE A 108 6.16 11.88 6.28
N THR A 109 6.30 11.23 7.42
CA THR A 109 7.57 11.18 8.16
C THR A 109 8.09 9.75 8.19
N VAL A 110 9.39 9.60 8.37
CA VAL A 110 10.05 8.30 8.57
C VAL A 110 9.37 7.53 9.72
N GLN A 111 9.03 8.23 10.82
CA GLN A 111 8.38 7.62 11.96
C GLN A 111 6.98 7.09 11.61
N MET A 112 6.19 7.81 10.80
CA MET A 112 4.88 7.33 10.33
C MET A 112 5.00 6.01 9.55
N VAL A 113 6.02 5.87 8.71
CA VAL A 113 6.28 4.63 7.95
C VAL A 113 6.63 3.48 8.91
N ILE A 114 7.49 3.73 9.89
CA ILE A 114 7.89 2.74 10.91
C ILE A 114 6.67 2.30 11.73
N ASP A 115 5.86 3.24 12.21
CA ASP A 115 4.70 2.94 13.05
C ASP A 115 3.60 2.23 12.27
N ALA A 116 3.37 2.61 11.01
CA ALA A 116 2.47 1.89 10.13
C ALA A 116 2.92 0.44 9.92
N ASN A 117 4.22 0.23 9.67
CA ASN A 117 4.78 -1.11 9.47
C ASN A 117 4.53 -2.05 10.65
N LYS A 118 4.67 -1.55 11.88
CA LYS A 118 4.45 -2.33 13.11
C LYS A 118 3.01 -2.80 13.29
N LYS A 119 2.04 -2.06 12.76
CA LYS A 119 0.61 -2.42 12.87
C LYS A 119 0.25 -3.73 12.18
N PHE A 120 1.02 -4.13 11.17
CA PHE A 120 0.78 -5.34 10.39
C PHE A 120 1.53 -6.57 10.92
N VAL A 121 2.31 -6.42 12.00
CA VAL A 121 2.98 -7.56 12.65
C VAL A 121 1.95 -8.52 13.23
N GLY A 122 2.09 -9.81 12.90
CA GLY A 122 1.18 -10.85 13.36
C GLY A 122 -0.11 -10.98 12.57
N THR A 123 -0.24 -10.28 11.41
CA THR A 123 -1.32 -10.46 10.45
C THR A 123 -0.82 -11.17 9.20
N GLY A 124 -1.72 -11.65 8.35
CA GLY A 124 -1.38 -12.16 7.01
C GLY A 124 -1.09 -11.06 5.98
N ILE A 125 -1.20 -9.78 6.36
CA ILE A 125 -1.01 -8.64 5.45
C ILE A 125 0.46 -8.27 5.38
N VAL A 126 1.04 -8.28 4.19
CA VAL A 126 2.46 -7.97 3.94
C VAL A 126 2.60 -6.64 3.20
N PRO A 127 3.02 -5.56 3.86
CA PRO A 127 3.34 -4.31 3.19
C PRO A 127 4.54 -4.47 2.25
N THR A 128 4.43 -3.93 1.03
CA THR A 128 5.55 -3.76 0.10
C THR A 128 5.89 -2.28 0.02
N TYR A 129 7.14 -1.93 0.26
CA TYR A 129 7.61 -0.55 0.31
C TYR A 129 8.44 -0.22 -0.92
N THR A 130 8.12 0.91 -1.58
CA THR A 130 8.95 1.48 -2.63
C THR A 130 9.82 2.61 -2.08
N PHE A 131 11.04 2.68 -2.59
CA PHE A 131 12.02 3.70 -2.27
C PHE A 131 12.61 4.23 -3.56
N ILE A 132 12.84 5.52 -3.60
CA ILE A 132 13.51 6.18 -4.72
C ILE A 132 14.80 6.79 -4.19
N SER A 133 15.89 6.64 -4.92
CA SER A 133 17.19 7.23 -4.62
C SER A 133 17.67 8.09 -5.78
N SER A 134 18.71 8.85 -5.53
CA SER A 134 19.31 9.81 -6.49
C SER A 134 18.40 11.00 -6.80
N TYR A 135 17.64 11.44 -5.82
CA TYR A 135 16.94 12.72 -5.93
C TYR A 135 17.96 13.86 -6.12
N PRO A 136 17.58 14.93 -6.84
CA PRO A 136 18.42 16.12 -6.95
C PRO A 136 18.88 16.60 -5.58
N THR A 137 20.18 16.83 -5.40
CA THR A 137 20.81 17.25 -4.14
C THR A 137 20.82 16.21 -3.00
N GLU A 138 20.39 14.98 -3.24
CA GLU A 138 20.51 13.90 -2.24
C GLU A 138 21.97 13.61 -1.93
N THR A 139 22.33 13.56 -0.65
CA THR A 139 23.67 13.27 -0.18
C THR A 139 23.86 11.77 0.11
N ASN A 140 25.11 11.32 0.18
CA ASN A 140 25.43 9.94 0.57
C ASN A 140 24.92 9.59 1.98
N ASP A 141 24.88 10.56 2.90
CA ASP A 141 24.38 10.32 4.25
C ASP A 141 22.84 10.15 4.27
N GLU A 142 22.14 10.87 3.42
CA GLU A 142 20.69 10.70 3.24
C GLU A 142 20.36 9.37 2.57
N LEU A 143 21.16 8.93 1.62
CA LEU A 143 21.03 7.59 1.06
C LEU A 143 21.25 6.51 2.14
N LYS A 144 22.23 6.68 3.03
CA LYS A 144 22.40 5.78 4.19
C LYS A 144 21.20 5.78 5.12
N MET A 145 20.55 6.94 5.35
CA MET A 145 19.29 7.00 6.12
C MET A 145 18.21 6.16 5.48
N THR A 146 18.09 6.21 4.15
CA THR A 146 17.11 5.42 3.38
C THR A 146 17.40 3.92 3.51
N VAL A 147 18.65 3.51 3.36
CA VAL A 147 19.06 2.10 3.54
C VAL A 147 18.81 1.64 4.98
N ASN A 148 19.10 2.47 5.98
CA ASN A 148 18.82 2.16 7.37
C ASN A 148 17.31 1.99 7.64
N LEU A 149 16.45 2.80 7.00
CA LEU A 149 15.00 2.63 7.08
C LEU A 149 14.57 1.28 6.50
N MET A 150 15.10 0.89 5.33
CA MET A 150 14.80 -0.42 4.71
C MET A 150 15.11 -1.58 5.68
N PHE A 151 16.31 -1.57 6.28
CA PHE A 151 16.68 -2.59 7.26
C PHE A 151 15.82 -2.54 8.52
N ARG A 152 15.42 -1.35 8.94
CA ARG A 152 14.54 -1.18 10.10
C ARG A 152 13.17 -1.80 9.85
N LEU A 153 12.57 -1.59 8.69
CA LEU A 153 11.27 -2.17 8.34
C LEU A 153 11.31 -3.69 8.33
N LEU A 154 12.36 -4.29 7.74
CA LEU A 154 12.60 -5.73 7.75
C LEU A 154 12.79 -6.29 9.16
N LYS A 155 13.50 -5.56 10.02
CA LYS A 155 13.74 -5.97 11.41
C LYS A 155 12.48 -5.95 12.25
N ASP A 156 11.69 -4.88 12.11
CA ASP A 156 10.52 -4.61 12.95
C ASP A 156 9.30 -5.45 12.54
N ASN A 157 9.22 -5.91 11.29
CA ASN A 157 8.11 -6.74 10.80
C ASN A 157 8.64 -7.99 10.08
N LYS A 158 8.52 -9.13 10.74
CA LYS A 158 9.01 -10.42 10.22
C LYS A 158 8.19 -10.98 9.06
N ASN A 159 7.01 -10.43 8.78
CA ASN A 159 6.24 -10.79 7.61
C ASN A 159 6.88 -10.26 6.32
N ILE A 160 7.71 -9.21 6.43
CA ILE A 160 8.39 -8.60 5.29
C ILE A 160 9.69 -9.35 5.00
N ILE A 161 9.87 -9.75 3.76
CA ILE A 161 11.14 -10.30 3.23
C ILE A 161 11.83 -9.26 2.34
N PRO A 162 13.11 -9.43 2.00
CA PRO A 162 13.82 -8.47 1.14
C PRO A 162 13.11 -8.14 -0.17
N GLY A 163 12.36 -9.08 -0.76
CA GLY A 163 11.57 -8.86 -1.97
C GLY A 163 10.41 -7.86 -1.81
N ASN A 164 10.00 -7.53 -0.58
CA ASN A 164 9.00 -6.49 -0.29
C ASN A 164 9.61 -5.09 -0.15
N ILE A 165 10.91 -4.96 -0.28
CA ILE A 165 11.63 -3.67 -0.32
C ILE A 165 12.07 -3.46 -1.77
N LYS A 166 11.49 -2.47 -2.42
CA LYS A 166 11.73 -2.19 -3.85
C LYS A 166 12.43 -0.84 -4.00
N PRO A 167 13.78 -0.81 -4.05
CA PRO A 167 14.51 0.41 -4.35
C PRO A 167 14.45 0.70 -5.86
N PHE A 168 14.21 1.96 -6.19
CA PHE A 168 14.30 2.48 -7.54
C PHE A 168 15.37 3.58 -7.56
N ILE A 169 16.10 3.69 -8.68
CA ILE A 169 17.05 4.77 -8.91
C ILE A 169 16.36 5.76 -9.84
N GLU A 170 16.24 7.01 -9.40
CA GLU A 170 15.84 8.12 -10.26
C GLU A 170 17.00 8.36 -11.25
N ALA A 171 16.90 7.82 -12.44
CA ALA A 171 17.82 8.18 -13.52
C ALA A 171 17.44 9.59 -13.96
N GLY A 172 18.26 10.57 -13.66
CA GLY A 172 18.05 12.01 -13.85
C GLY A 172 17.62 12.45 -15.24
N ILE A 173 16.44 12.07 -15.65
CA ILE A 173 15.80 12.47 -16.88
C ILE A 173 14.53 13.25 -16.54
N GLY A 174 14.68 14.55 -16.53
CA GLY A 174 13.57 15.47 -16.75
C GLY A 174 12.88 16.00 -15.49
N ALA A 175 12.92 17.30 -15.41
CA ALA A 175 12.24 18.18 -14.44
C ALA A 175 10.71 18.06 -14.39
N SER A 176 10.10 17.02 -14.92
CA SER A 176 8.65 16.87 -15.01
C SER A 176 8.00 16.19 -13.80
N VAL A 177 8.79 15.67 -12.86
CA VAL A 177 8.25 15.02 -11.66
C VAL A 177 7.96 16.01 -10.54
N PHE A 178 8.41 17.24 -10.65
CA PHE A 178 8.32 18.27 -9.60
C PHE A 178 7.50 19.52 -9.97
N SER A 179 6.72 19.47 -11.04
CA SER A 179 5.82 20.58 -11.41
C SER A 179 4.45 20.47 -10.77
#